data_a6df0aa87b42270f807a115ffad7a2e9
#
_entry.id   a6df0aa87b42270f807a115ffad7a2e9
#
_cell.length_a   1.000
_cell.length_b   1.000
_cell.length_c   1.000
_cell.angle_alpha   90.00
_cell.angle_beta   90.00
_cell.angle_gamma   90.00
#
_symmetry.space_group_name_H-M   'P 1'
#
loop_
_entity.id
_entity.type
_entity.pdbx_description
1 polymer ?
#
loop_
_entity_poly.entity_id
_entity_poly.type
_entity_poly.pdbx_seq_one_letter_code
_entity_poly.pdbx_strand_id
1 'polypeptide(L)'
;MSVINLPNDVFSGQYKAGEVFFHNYIAHPQTFRGKSVLQTNAISIVISGEKTMHFANKTVHIKDDAFHFLSAGNCVASMELSEKSVFHSILVFFDNKVLSDFFLKYHKRVDQLRTNIKLSNEAFLDFKKDPFTINYIQSLLLIFTAGKSISPEMGRLKFEELLLHLLETHPEQLLSFRGSQPT
;
A
#
# COMPACT_ATOMS: atom_id res chain seq x y z
N MET A 1 21.25 4.62 -15.34
CA MET A 1 20.50 4.34 -14.10
C MET A 1 19.29 3.47 -14.47
N SER A 2 19.25 2.22 -13.99
CA SER A 2 18.15 1.29 -14.33
C SER A 2 16.86 1.73 -13.62
N VAL A 3 15.75 1.70 -14.35
CA VAL A 3 14.42 1.89 -13.78
C VAL A 3 13.85 0.52 -13.45
N ILE A 4 13.37 0.34 -12.22
CA ILE A 4 12.72 -0.88 -11.76
C ILE A 4 11.21 -0.66 -11.80
N ASN A 5 10.49 -1.52 -12.50
CA ASN A 5 9.03 -1.48 -12.56
C ASN A 5 8.44 -2.44 -11.51
N LEU A 6 7.72 -1.89 -10.54
CA LEU A 6 7.09 -2.66 -9.47
C LEU A 6 5.59 -2.89 -9.78
N PRO A 7 5.08 -4.08 -9.57
CA PRO A 7 5.74 -5.26 -9.00
C PRO A 7 6.46 -6.16 -10.01
N ASN A 8 6.33 -5.93 -11.31
CA ASN A 8 6.66 -6.91 -12.35
C ASN A 8 8.13 -7.29 -12.41
N ASP A 9 9.07 -6.34 -12.29
CA ASP A 9 10.51 -6.62 -12.39
C ASP A 9 11.05 -7.39 -11.19
N VAL A 10 10.40 -7.29 -10.04
CA VAL A 10 10.86 -7.91 -8.78
C VAL A 10 10.07 -9.15 -8.44
N PHE A 11 8.76 -9.17 -8.73
CA PHE A 11 7.84 -10.24 -8.36
C PHE A 11 7.24 -10.93 -9.59
N SER A 12 8.03 -11.08 -10.64
CA SER A 12 7.61 -11.70 -11.89
C SER A 12 6.95 -13.07 -11.68
N GLY A 13 5.74 -13.22 -12.20
CA GLY A 13 4.94 -14.44 -12.08
C GLY A 13 4.19 -14.61 -10.74
N GLN A 14 4.39 -13.74 -9.75
CA GLN A 14 3.69 -13.79 -8.46
C GLN A 14 2.47 -12.87 -8.44
N TYR A 15 2.60 -11.66 -9.00
CA TYR A 15 1.48 -10.73 -9.12
C TYR A 15 0.65 -11.03 -10.36
N LYS A 16 -0.67 -11.05 -10.21
CA LYS A 16 -1.64 -11.20 -11.30
C LYS A 16 -2.66 -10.06 -11.25
N ALA A 17 -3.00 -9.51 -12.42
CA ALA A 17 -4.03 -8.49 -12.54
C ALA A 17 -5.37 -9.00 -11.98
N GLY A 18 -6.08 -8.15 -11.24
CA GLY A 18 -7.33 -8.48 -10.58
C GLY A 18 -7.19 -9.20 -9.23
N GLU A 19 -5.96 -9.51 -8.81
CA GLU A 19 -5.66 -10.07 -7.49
C GLU A 19 -5.02 -9.04 -6.58
N VAL A 20 -5.06 -9.30 -5.27
CA VAL A 20 -4.31 -8.55 -4.25
C VAL A 20 -3.08 -9.38 -3.87
N PHE A 21 -1.91 -8.82 -4.06
CA PHE A 21 -0.66 -9.49 -3.77
C PHE A 21 0.02 -8.92 -2.54
N PHE A 22 0.21 -9.75 -1.53
CA PHE A 22 0.91 -9.42 -0.28
C PHE A 22 2.33 -9.96 -0.32
N HIS A 23 3.29 -9.10 -0.04
CA HIS A 23 4.70 -9.45 0.02
C HIS A 23 5.32 -9.03 1.35
N ASN A 24 5.94 -9.99 2.04
CA ASN A 24 6.70 -9.76 3.27
C ASN A 24 8.13 -9.40 2.89
N TYR A 25 8.47 -8.11 2.96
CA TYR A 25 9.74 -7.57 2.51
C TYR A 25 10.68 -7.30 3.69
N ILE A 26 11.82 -7.99 3.69
CA ILE A 26 12.89 -7.80 4.68
C ILE A 26 14.16 -7.41 3.92
N ALA A 27 14.74 -6.25 4.26
CA ALA A 27 15.96 -5.76 3.66
C ALA A 27 17.00 -5.47 4.74
N HIS A 28 18.22 -5.94 4.50
CA HIS A 28 19.36 -5.48 5.26
C HIS A 28 19.76 -4.06 4.81
N PRO A 29 20.44 -3.28 5.70
CA PRO A 29 20.80 -1.90 5.39
C PRO A 29 21.59 -1.82 4.08
N GLN A 30 20.97 -1.29 3.06
CA GLN A 30 21.60 -0.99 1.77
C GLN A 30 21.00 0.30 1.25
N THR A 31 21.86 1.23 0.86
CA THR A 31 21.40 2.41 0.12
C THR A 31 21.02 1.98 -1.29
N PHE A 32 19.73 1.81 -1.55
CA PHE A 32 19.24 1.56 -2.89
C PHE A 32 19.13 2.88 -3.65
N ARG A 33 20.03 3.11 -4.58
CA ARG A 33 20.01 4.25 -5.51
C ARG A 33 19.45 3.78 -6.86
N GLY A 34 18.15 3.80 -7.01
CA GLY A 34 17.49 3.46 -8.27
C GLY A 34 16.13 4.14 -8.36
N LYS A 35 15.68 4.36 -9.57
CA LYS A 35 14.31 4.79 -9.82
C LYS A 35 13.41 3.58 -9.82
N SER A 36 12.30 3.67 -9.08
CA SER A 36 11.24 2.67 -9.12
C SER A 36 9.96 3.31 -9.62
N VAL A 37 9.29 2.65 -10.54
CA VAL A 37 7.97 3.05 -11.04
C VAL A 37 6.95 2.02 -10.62
N LEU A 38 5.85 2.47 -10.00
CA LEU A 38 4.72 1.61 -9.67
C LEU A 38 3.84 1.43 -10.91
N GLN A 39 3.72 0.21 -11.37
CA GLN A 39 2.82 -0.16 -12.47
C GLN A 39 1.39 -0.37 -11.99
N THR A 40 1.23 -0.62 -10.69
CA THR A 40 -0.05 -0.76 -10.02
C THR A 40 -0.03 -0.04 -8.67
N ASN A 41 -1.17 0.09 -8.01
CA ASN A 41 -1.21 0.70 -6.69
C ASN A 41 -0.51 -0.18 -5.66
N ALA A 42 0.02 0.47 -4.62
CA ALA A 42 0.66 -0.23 -3.51
C ALA A 42 0.26 0.35 -2.16
N ILE A 43 0.21 -0.51 -1.15
CA ILE A 43 0.20 -0.12 0.26
C ILE A 43 1.53 -0.56 0.85
N SER A 44 2.21 0.35 1.54
CA SER A 44 3.46 0.07 2.25
C SER A 44 3.23 0.19 3.75
N ILE A 45 3.37 -0.93 4.45
CA ILE A 45 3.18 -1.04 5.91
C ILE A 45 4.54 -1.34 6.53
N VAL A 46 5.17 -0.35 7.14
CA VAL A 46 6.47 -0.53 7.81
C VAL A 46 6.24 -1.22 9.15
N ILE A 47 6.93 -2.33 9.38
CA ILE A 47 6.89 -3.11 10.62
C ILE A 47 8.01 -2.68 11.54
N SER A 48 9.22 -2.51 10.99
CA SER A 48 10.39 -2.04 11.71
C SER A 48 11.36 -1.33 10.78
N GLY A 49 12.20 -0.48 11.35
CA GLY A 49 13.14 0.34 10.60
C GLY A 49 12.51 1.61 10.05
N GLU A 50 13.30 2.34 9.30
CA GLU A 50 12.93 3.61 8.69
C GLU A 50 13.39 3.64 7.24
N LYS A 51 12.66 4.36 6.40
CA LYS A 51 13.10 4.66 5.03
C LYS A 51 12.79 6.10 4.66
N THR A 52 13.60 6.65 3.79
CA THR A 52 13.35 7.94 3.15
C THR A 52 13.08 7.70 1.68
N MET A 53 11.97 8.21 1.18
CA MET A 53 11.59 8.13 -0.22
C MET A 53 11.64 9.52 -0.85
N HIS A 54 12.37 9.64 -1.95
CA HIS A 54 12.47 10.86 -2.74
C HIS A 54 11.59 10.76 -3.98
N PHE A 55 10.57 11.60 -4.04
CA PHE A 55 9.74 11.81 -5.21
C PHE A 55 10.23 13.03 -6.00
N ALA A 56 9.69 13.27 -7.19
CA ALA A 56 10.08 14.40 -8.01
C ALA A 56 9.89 15.77 -7.32
N ASN A 57 8.88 15.89 -6.46
CA ASN A 57 8.46 17.15 -5.84
C ASN A 57 8.48 17.14 -4.31
N LYS A 58 8.82 16.03 -3.68
CA LYS A 58 8.85 15.91 -2.21
C LYS A 58 9.74 14.77 -1.73
N THR A 59 10.15 14.89 -0.49
CA THR A 59 10.81 13.82 0.27
C THR A 59 9.91 13.40 1.43
N VAL A 60 9.76 12.10 1.64
CA VAL A 60 8.93 11.53 2.70
C VAL A 60 9.77 10.60 3.57
N HIS A 61 9.76 10.86 4.88
CA HIS A 61 10.33 9.96 5.88
C HIS A 61 9.25 9.02 6.40
N ILE A 62 9.50 7.74 6.30
CA ILE A 62 8.55 6.68 6.65
C ILE A 62 9.10 5.89 7.82
N LYS A 63 8.32 5.82 8.89
CA LYS A 63 8.60 5.08 10.12
C LYS A 63 7.56 3.98 10.33
N ASP A 64 7.76 3.20 11.38
CA ASP A 64 6.89 2.11 11.77
C ASP A 64 5.56 2.54 12.44
N ASP A 65 5.33 3.84 12.63
CA ASP A 65 4.11 4.41 13.22
C ASP A 65 2.98 4.68 12.22
N ALA A 66 3.23 4.43 10.93
CA ALA A 66 2.30 4.75 9.85
C ALA A 66 2.32 3.70 8.71
N PHE A 67 1.34 3.77 7.84
CA PHE A 67 1.31 3.07 6.57
C PHE A 67 0.83 3.99 5.45
N HIS A 68 1.15 3.67 4.21
CA HIS A 68 1.05 4.60 3.10
C HIS A 68 0.40 3.93 1.90
N PHE A 69 -0.46 4.67 1.19
CA PHE A 69 -0.96 4.30 -0.13
C PHE A 69 -0.20 5.08 -1.20
N LEU A 70 0.20 4.38 -2.24
CA LEU A 70 0.87 4.94 -3.41
C LEU A 70 0.10 4.54 -4.67
N SER A 71 -0.32 5.51 -5.48
CA SER A 71 -1.02 5.21 -6.73
C SER A 71 -0.06 4.72 -7.81
N ALA A 72 -0.59 3.93 -8.74
CA ALA A 72 0.10 3.59 -9.99
C ALA A 72 0.64 4.86 -10.68
N GLY A 73 1.78 4.74 -11.35
CA GLY A 73 2.46 5.85 -11.99
C GLY A 73 3.38 6.65 -11.07
N ASN A 74 3.35 6.43 -9.75
CA ASN A 74 4.31 7.06 -8.85
C ASN A 74 5.73 6.58 -9.17
N CYS A 75 6.62 7.56 -9.32
CA CYS A 75 8.04 7.32 -9.51
C CYS A 75 8.79 7.71 -8.23
N VAL A 76 9.39 6.74 -7.58
CA VAL A 76 10.32 6.95 -6.47
C VAL A 76 11.71 7.11 -7.06
N ALA A 77 12.25 8.32 -6.99
CA ALA A 77 13.55 8.65 -7.58
C ALA A 77 14.72 7.95 -6.87
N SER A 78 14.62 7.80 -5.55
CA SER A 78 15.54 7.00 -4.74
C SER A 78 14.90 6.62 -3.41
N MET A 79 15.38 5.55 -2.82
CA MET A 79 14.99 5.10 -1.50
C MET A 79 16.24 4.84 -0.67
N GLU A 80 16.26 5.38 0.53
CA GLU A 80 17.33 5.17 1.50
C GLU A 80 16.77 4.44 2.72
N LEU A 81 17.37 3.32 3.06
CA LEU A 81 17.08 2.59 4.29
C LEU A 81 18.02 3.05 5.41
N SER A 82 17.53 3.13 6.63
CA SER A 82 18.37 3.42 7.78
C SER A 82 19.44 2.34 7.96
N GLU A 83 20.69 2.75 8.19
CA GLU A 83 21.80 1.82 8.43
C GLU A 83 21.74 1.14 9.80
N LYS A 84 20.84 1.60 10.69
CA LYS A 84 20.82 1.19 12.10
C LYS A 84 20.00 -0.06 12.40
N SER A 85 19.15 -0.49 11.48
CA SER A 85 18.24 -1.61 11.73
C SER A 85 17.83 -2.34 10.45
N VAL A 86 17.45 -3.61 10.58
CA VAL A 86 16.82 -4.35 9.51
C VAL A 86 15.49 -3.68 9.17
N PHE A 87 15.30 -3.36 7.91
CA PHE A 87 14.03 -2.82 7.42
C PHE A 87 13.07 -3.97 7.12
N HIS A 88 11.89 -3.90 7.73
CA HIS A 88 10.83 -4.88 7.52
C HIS A 88 9.53 -4.16 7.17
N SER A 89 8.92 -4.53 6.07
CA SER A 89 7.61 -4.02 5.67
C SER A 89 6.76 -5.09 4.98
N ILE A 90 5.45 -4.88 5.01
CA ILE A 90 4.51 -5.62 4.16
C ILE A 90 4.13 -4.69 3.01
N LEU A 91 4.30 -5.19 1.78
CA LEU A 91 3.86 -4.52 0.56
C LEU A 91 2.60 -5.21 0.04
N VAL A 92 1.60 -4.41 -0.31
CA VAL A 92 0.33 -4.90 -0.87
C VAL A 92 0.14 -4.25 -2.23
N PHE A 93 0.12 -5.03 -3.29
CA PHE A 93 -0.10 -4.56 -4.66
C PHE A 93 -1.53 -4.88 -5.11
N PHE A 94 -2.18 -3.94 -5.74
CA PHE A 94 -3.55 -4.07 -6.25
C PHE A 94 -3.79 -3.09 -7.40
N ASP A 95 -4.59 -3.48 -8.38
CA ASP A 95 -4.95 -2.61 -9.49
C ASP A 95 -6.23 -1.78 -9.21
N ASN A 96 -6.53 -0.85 -10.12
CA ASN A 96 -7.71 -0.01 -9.99
C ASN A 96 -9.02 -0.82 -10.07
N LYS A 97 -9.00 -1.97 -10.77
CA LYS A 97 -10.18 -2.83 -10.85
C LYS A 97 -10.54 -3.41 -9.49
N VAL A 98 -9.55 -3.90 -8.74
CA VAL A 98 -9.75 -4.42 -7.38
C VAL A 98 -10.35 -3.33 -6.47
N LEU A 99 -9.85 -2.11 -6.56
CA LEU A 99 -10.35 -0.99 -5.79
C LEU A 99 -11.76 -0.59 -6.21
N SER A 100 -12.05 -0.56 -7.51
CA SER A 100 -13.37 -0.28 -8.04
C SER A 100 -14.40 -1.34 -7.63
N ASP A 101 -14.03 -2.61 -7.65
CA ASP A 101 -14.88 -3.71 -7.18
C ASP A 101 -15.27 -3.53 -5.71
N PHE A 102 -14.32 -3.08 -4.86
CA PHE A 102 -14.60 -2.74 -3.47
C PHE A 102 -15.63 -1.61 -3.34
N PHE A 103 -15.42 -0.49 -4.04
CA PHE A 103 -16.34 0.64 -3.98
C PHE A 103 -17.73 0.29 -4.55
N LEU A 104 -17.78 -0.54 -5.58
CA LEU A 104 -19.05 -1.02 -6.13
C LEU A 104 -19.79 -1.93 -5.13
N LYS A 105 -19.08 -2.83 -4.47
CA LYS A 105 -19.65 -3.73 -3.43
C LYS A 105 -20.28 -2.94 -2.29
N TYR A 106 -19.64 -1.85 -1.88
CA TYR A 106 -20.09 -0.99 -0.77
C TYR A 106 -20.67 0.35 -1.24
N HIS A 107 -21.20 0.42 -2.48
CA HIS A 107 -21.62 1.66 -3.14
C HIS A 107 -22.60 2.50 -2.30
N LYS A 108 -23.57 1.89 -1.63
CA LYS A 108 -24.54 2.64 -0.79
C LYS A 108 -23.84 3.47 0.28
N ARG A 109 -22.85 2.90 0.95
CA ARG A 109 -22.05 3.59 1.96
C ARG A 109 -21.16 4.66 1.33
N VAL A 110 -20.50 4.32 0.25
CA VAL A 110 -19.61 5.24 -0.48
C VAL A 110 -20.36 6.45 -1.01
N ASP A 111 -21.54 6.26 -1.61
CA ASP A 111 -22.36 7.35 -2.14
C ASP A 111 -22.83 8.30 -1.05
N GLN A 112 -23.26 7.77 0.10
CA GLN A 112 -23.63 8.59 1.27
C GLN A 112 -22.45 9.45 1.78
N LEU A 113 -21.25 8.89 1.82
CA LEU A 113 -20.05 9.62 2.26
C LEU A 113 -19.64 10.70 1.25
N ARG A 114 -19.67 10.41 -0.03
CA ARG A 114 -19.28 11.34 -1.11
C ARG A 114 -20.12 12.61 -1.16
N THR A 115 -21.37 12.58 -0.72
CA THR A 115 -22.23 13.77 -0.70
C THR A 115 -21.74 14.83 0.28
N ASN A 116 -20.98 14.44 1.30
CA ASN A 116 -20.57 15.30 2.40
C ASN A 116 -19.06 15.58 2.47
N ILE A 117 -18.30 15.07 1.49
CA ILE A 117 -16.83 15.10 1.49
C ILE A 117 -16.33 15.84 0.25
N LYS A 118 -15.39 16.75 0.46
CA LYS A 118 -14.64 17.37 -0.63
C LYS A 118 -13.49 16.43 -1.00
N LEU A 119 -13.59 15.79 -2.16
CA LEU A 119 -12.57 14.89 -2.67
C LEU A 119 -11.43 15.67 -3.32
N SER A 120 -10.20 15.20 -3.08
CA SER A 120 -9.00 15.55 -3.84
C SER A 120 -8.55 14.36 -4.69
N ASN A 121 -7.43 14.51 -5.40
CA ASN A 121 -6.86 13.45 -6.25
C ASN A 121 -5.42 13.17 -5.80
N GLU A 122 -5.29 12.40 -4.72
CA GLU A 122 -4.04 12.17 -4.05
C GLU A 122 -3.32 10.92 -4.58
N ALA A 123 -2.07 11.11 -5.00
CA ALA A 123 -1.21 10.00 -5.43
C ALA A 123 -0.52 9.29 -4.26
N PHE A 124 -0.54 9.89 -3.09
CA PHE A 124 0.10 9.40 -1.88
C PHE A 124 -0.79 9.72 -0.68
N LEU A 125 -1.10 8.71 0.13
CA LEU A 125 -1.81 8.86 1.40
C LEU A 125 -0.93 8.39 2.55
N ASP A 126 -1.05 9.08 3.67
CA ASP A 126 -0.39 8.76 4.94
C ASP A 126 -1.45 8.48 6.01
N PHE A 127 -1.40 7.29 6.60
CA PHE A 127 -2.28 6.88 7.69
C PHE A 127 -1.47 6.52 8.92
N LYS A 128 -1.83 7.07 10.08
CA LYS A 128 -1.30 6.63 11.36
C LYS A 128 -1.88 5.27 11.74
N LYS A 129 -1.03 4.42 12.32
CA LYS A 129 -1.49 3.15 12.89
C LYS A 129 -2.31 3.39 14.13
N ASP A 130 -3.45 2.75 14.19
CA ASP A 130 -4.34 2.67 15.34
C ASP A 130 -4.39 1.23 15.90
N PRO A 131 -5.08 0.97 17.02
CA PRO A 131 -5.17 -0.39 17.57
C PRO A 131 -5.71 -1.43 16.60
N PHE A 132 -6.64 -1.06 15.71
CA PHE A 132 -7.15 -1.96 14.68
C PHE A 132 -6.05 -2.35 13.69
N THR A 133 -5.35 -1.37 13.13
CA THR A 133 -4.29 -1.61 12.15
C THR A 133 -3.13 -2.39 12.74
N ILE A 134 -2.81 -2.20 14.03
CA ILE A 134 -1.80 -2.99 14.73
C ILE A 134 -2.21 -4.47 14.79
N ASN A 135 -3.45 -4.78 15.17
CA ASN A 135 -3.96 -6.15 15.19
C ASN A 135 -4.06 -6.77 13.78
N TYR A 136 -4.48 -5.97 12.80
CA TYR A 136 -4.50 -6.36 11.40
C TYR A 136 -3.12 -6.80 10.91
N ILE A 137 -2.09 -6.01 11.20
CA ILE A 137 -0.69 -6.32 10.86
C ILE A 137 -0.25 -7.61 11.54
N GLN A 138 -0.56 -7.80 12.82
CA GLN A 138 -0.23 -9.03 13.54
C GLN A 138 -0.86 -10.26 12.87
N SER A 139 -2.11 -10.16 12.41
CA SER A 139 -2.77 -11.25 11.71
C SER A 139 -2.09 -11.60 10.37
N LEU A 140 -1.59 -10.61 9.64
CA LEU A 140 -0.79 -10.85 8.42
C LEU A 140 0.55 -11.53 8.74
N LEU A 141 1.25 -11.05 9.76
CA LEU A 141 2.53 -11.62 10.19
C LEU A 141 2.40 -13.09 10.60
N LEU A 142 1.30 -13.47 11.26
CA LEU A 142 1.01 -14.86 11.60
C LEU A 142 0.90 -15.77 10.36
N ILE A 143 0.30 -15.29 9.28
CA ILE A 143 0.22 -16.02 8.02
C ILE A 143 1.61 -16.22 7.43
N PHE A 144 2.42 -15.16 7.38
CA PHE A 144 3.78 -15.24 6.82
C PHE A 144 4.72 -16.12 7.66
N THR A 145 4.65 -16.03 9.00
CA THR A 145 5.50 -16.85 9.88
C THR A 145 5.15 -18.33 9.84
N ALA A 146 3.92 -18.68 9.50
CA ALA A 146 3.52 -20.07 9.27
C ALA A 146 4.10 -20.68 7.97
N GLY A 147 4.92 -19.92 7.22
CA GLY A 147 5.49 -20.33 5.94
C GLY A 147 4.48 -20.52 4.83
N LYS A 148 3.27 -19.99 5.01
CA LYS A 148 2.18 -20.07 4.03
C LYS A 148 2.12 -18.79 3.21
N SER A 149 1.85 -18.93 1.92
CA SER A 149 1.42 -17.82 1.08
C SER A 149 -0.04 -17.47 1.38
N ILE A 150 -0.39 -16.21 1.23
CA ILE A 150 -1.79 -15.78 1.32
C ILE A 150 -2.52 -16.23 0.05
N SER A 151 -3.63 -16.97 0.19
CA SER A 151 -4.47 -17.33 -0.96
C SER A 151 -5.11 -16.09 -1.59
N PRO A 152 -5.49 -16.13 -2.88
CA PRO A 152 -6.19 -15.02 -3.53
C PRO A 152 -7.44 -14.58 -2.77
N GLU A 153 -8.23 -15.52 -2.25
CA GLU A 153 -9.44 -15.26 -1.48
C GLU A 153 -9.13 -14.57 -0.15
N MET A 154 -8.16 -15.10 0.59
CA MET A 154 -7.72 -14.50 1.85
C MET A 154 -7.08 -13.13 1.62
N GLY A 155 -6.31 -12.96 0.55
CA GLY A 155 -5.74 -11.67 0.16
C GLY A 155 -6.83 -10.63 -0.10
N ARG A 156 -7.86 -11.00 -0.85
CA ARG A 156 -9.01 -10.13 -1.10
C ARG A 156 -9.73 -9.76 0.19
N LEU A 157 -9.99 -10.74 1.06
CA LEU A 157 -10.64 -10.51 2.34
C LEU A 157 -9.84 -9.58 3.24
N LYS A 158 -8.53 -9.81 3.34
CA LYS A 158 -7.63 -8.95 4.13
C LYS A 158 -7.53 -7.53 3.58
N PHE A 159 -7.54 -7.38 2.27
CA PHE A 159 -7.57 -6.06 1.64
C PHE A 159 -8.89 -5.33 1.94
N GLU A 160 -10.03 -5.99 1.79
CA GLU A 160 -11.34 -5.41 2.10
C GLU A 160 -11.48 -5.05 3.59
N GLU A 161 -10.94 -5.85 4.50
CA GLU A 161 -10.92 -5.58 5.94
C GLU A 161 -10.24 -4.23 6.24
N LEU A 162 -9.06 -4.00 5.66
CA LEU A 162 -8.36 -2.73 5.83
C LEU A 162 -9.13 -1.56 5.21
N LEU A 163 -9.64 -1.73 4.00
CA LEU A 163 -10.38 -0.65 3.32
C LEU A 163 -11.68 -0.30 4.01
N LEU A 164 -12.40 -1.28 4.57
CA LEU A 164 -13.61 -1.03 5.34
C LEU A 164 -13.30 -0.21 6.61
N HIS A 165 -12.24 -0.58 7.32
CA HIS A 165 -11.80 0.21 8.48
C HIS A 165 -11.48 1.67 8.09
N LEU A 166 -10.75 1.86 6.99
CA LEU A 166 -10.42 3.21 6.50
C LEU A 166 -11.66 3.97 6.00
N LEU A 167 -12.60 3.28 5.38
CA LEU A 167 -13.86 3.89 4.94
C LEU A 167 -14.70 4.40 6.13
N GLU A 168 -14.60 3.74 7.27
CA GLU A 168 -15.30 4.13 8.50
C GLU A 168 -14.56 5.21 9.29
N THR A 169 -13.23 5.18 9.30
CA THR A 169 -12.41 6.06 10.16
C THR A 169 -11.80 7.25 9.42
N HIS A 170 -11.46 7.09 8.15
CA HIS A 170 -10.77 8.09 7.30
C HIS A 170 -11.39 8.16 5.89
N PRO A 171 -12.73 8.35 5.77
CA PRO A 171 -13.40 8.27 4.47
C PRO A 171 -12.90 9.31 3.47
N GLU A 172 -12.62 10.53 3.92
CA GLU A 172 -12.15 11.61 3.05
C GLU A 172 -10.80 11.26 2.40
N GLN A 173 -9.85 10.78 3.19
CA GLN A 173 -8.55 10.38 2.68
C GLN A 173 -8.68 9.20 1.71
N LEU A 174 -9.38 8.13 2.10
CA LEU A 174 -9.51 6.95 1.24
C LEU A 174 -10.19 7.27 -0.09
N LEU A 175 -11.28 8.04 -0.06
CA LEU A 175 -12.03 8.41 -1.27
C LEU A 175 -11.28 9.45 -2.12
N SER A 176 -10.32 10.16 -1.55
CA SER A 176 -9.44 11.08 -2.29
C SER A 176 -8.25 10.39 -2.96
N PHE A 177 -8.02 9.11 -2.72
CA PHE A 177 -6.95 8.37 -3.37
C PHE A 177 -7.14 8.35 -4.89
N ARG A 178 -6.07 8.59 -5.66
CA ARG A 178 -6.14 8.72 -7.12
C ARG A 178 -6.77 7.51 -7.82
N GLY A 179 -6.45 6.30 -7.35
CA GLY A 179 -7.04 5.06 -7.84
C GLY A 179 -8.55 4.91 -7.55
N SER A 180 -9.10 5.75 -6.66
CA SER A 180 -10.52 5.73 -6.27
C SER A 180 -11.40 6.58 -7.17
N GLN A 181 -10.82 7.40 -8.04
CA GLN A 181 -11.59 8.27 -8.92
C GLN A 181 -12.21 7.47 -10.06
N PRO A 182 -13.47 7.72 -10.42
CA PRO A 182 -14.04 7.13 -11.63
C PRO A 182 -13.23 7.57 -12.84
N THR A 183 -12.89 6.63 -13.66
CA THR A 183 -12.25 6.86 -14.97
C THR A 183 -13.24 7.44 -15.96
#